data_1a9b6c68d707ce38f9bbd910035c7fe5
#
_entry.id   1a9b6c68d707ce38f9bbd910035c7fe5
#
_cell.length_a   1.000
_cell.length_b   1.000
_cell.length_c   1.000
_cell.angle_alpha   90.00
_cell.angle_beta   90.00
_cell.angle_gamma   90.00
#
_symmetry.space_group_name_H-M   'P 1'
#
loop_
_entity.id
_entity.type
_entity.pdbx_description
1 polymer ?
#
loop_
_entity_poly.entity_id
_entity_poly.type
_entity_poly.pdbx_seq_one_letter_code
_entity_poly.pdbx_strand_id
1 'polypeptide(L)'
;MLRTLLAYVFAVLHTLFCSLAAIVFGLFNPYSKIVDKIIRLWARGLLKAAGVKVVVHGQEKLRKDQPYIFMSNHQGAFDILAGVVAIPVTMRFIAKKELFRIPIFAHSMRTVGMIPIDRGNSAEARKSLEEAARTLQNGVSVLIFPEGTRTRDGNIKPFKKGGFVLALKSGLPIMPMVFTGSLNIMRKNSLKLHKGTIHVYFLDEVDTSQYSFEQRNELLKEVRKRIVDFYETVRLE
;
A
#
# COMPACT_ATOMS: atom_id res chain seq x y z
N MET A 1 3.86 7.18 -27.65
CA MET A 1 3.71 8.48 -26.96
C MET A 1 2.24 8.84 -26.74
N LEU A 2 1.38 8.81 -27.76
CA LEU A 2 -0.06 9.18 -27.65
C LEU A 2 -0.79 8.39 -26.55
N ARG A 3 -0.62 7.06 -26.48
CA ARG A 3 -1.24 6.23 -25.42
C ARG A 3 -0.87 6.69 -24.02
N THR A 4 0.41 7.02 -23.78
CA THR A 4 0.87 7.48 -22.46
C THR A 4 0.23 8.84 -22.12
N LEU A 5 0.15 9.75 -23.09
CA LEU A 5 -0.51 11.04 -22.89
C LEU A 5 -1.98 10.88 -22.55
N LEU A 6 -2.71 10.06 -23.34
CA LEU A 6 -4.14 9.78 -23.05
C LEU A 6 -4.35 9.13 -21.69
N ALA A 7 -3.45 8.22 -21.28
CA ALA A 7 -3.49 7.61 -19.96
C ALA A 7 -3.30 8.65 -18.83
N TYR A 8 -2.42 9.64 -19.02
CA TYR A 8 -2.25 10.72 -18.02
C TYR A 8 -3.43 11.68 -17.98
N VAL A 9 -3.98 12.07 -19.14
CA VAL A 9 -5.20 12.90 -19.17
C VAL A 9 -6.34 12.18 -18.46
N PHE A 10 -6.57 10.92 -18.79
CA PHE A 10 -7.56 10.10 -18.08
C PHE A 10 -7.26 10.01 -16.58
N ALA A 11 -6.00 9.78 -16.19
CA ALA A 11 -5.62 9.67 -14.79
C ALA A 11 -5.95 10.93 -14.00
N VAL A 12 -5.70 12.11 -14.56
CA VAL A 12 -6.04 13.39 -13.91
C VAL A 12 -7.55 13.53 -13.74
N LEU A 13 -8.33 13.36 -14.81
CA LEU A 13 -9.79 13.52 -14.77
C LEU A 13 -10.46 12.47 -13.87
N HIS A 14 -10.02 11.22 -13.97
CA HIS A 14 -10.53 10.13 -13.15
C HIS A 14 -10.17 10.30 -11.67
N THR A 15 -8.95 10.76 -11.37
CA THR A 15 -8.55 11.06 -9.99
C THR A 15 -9.35 12.21 -9.42
N LEU A 16 -9.59 13.26 -10.21
CA LEU A 16 -10.43 14.38 -9.79
C LEU A 16 -11.85 13.91 -9.46
N PHE A 17 -12.48 13.16 -10.35
CA PHE A 17 -13.82 12.61 -10.15
C PHE A 17 -13.90 11.73 -8.90
N CYS A 18 -13.01 10.75 -8.76
CA CYS A 18 -12.98 9.87 -7.58
C CYS A 18 -12.65 10.63 -6.30
N SER A 19 -11.81 11.68 -6.36
CA SER A 19 -11.50 12.51 -5.19
C SER A 19 -12.72 13.29 -4.71
N LEU A 20 -13.49 13.90 -5.61
CA LEU A 20 -14.72 14.60 -5.24
C LEU A 20 -15.74 13.64 -4.62
N ALA A 21 -15.95 12.48 -5.23
CA ALA A 21 -16.82 11.44 -4.66
C ALA A 21 -16.33 10.97 -3.28
N ALA A 22 -15.00 10.73 -3.13
CA ALA A 22 -14.40 10.32 -1.87
C ALA A 22 -14.55 11.37 -0.76
N ILE A 23 -14.48 12.68 -1.10
CA ILE A 23 -14.74 13.76 -0.15
C ILE A 23 -16.20 13.71 0.31
N VAL A 24 -17.16 13.70 -0.62
CA VAL A 24 -18.59 13.71 -0.29
C VAL A 24 -18.95 12.55 0.64
N PHE A 25 -18.63 11.32 0.25
CA PHE A 25 -18.98 10.13 1.05
C PHE A 25 -18.12 9.96 2.29
N GLY A 26 -16.85 10.38 2.23
CA GLY A 26 -15.92 10.28 3.35
C GLY A 26 -16.22 11.22 4.50
N LEU A 27 -16.88 12.37 4.25
CA LEU A 27 -17.36 13.28 5.30
C LEU A 27 -18.42 12.63 6.21
N PHE A 28 -19.22 11.70 5.67
CA PHE A 28 -20.20 10.96 6.48
C PHE A 28 -19.54 9.79 7.24
N ASN A 29 -18.76 8.97 6.53
CA ASN A 29 -18.04 7.86 7.15
C ASN A 29 -16.80 7.49 6.29
N PRO A 30 -15.58 7.85 6.76
CA PRO A 30 -14.33 7.62 6.02
C PRO A 30 -14.02 6.14 5.80
N TYR A 31 -14.60 5.25 6.58
CA TYR A 31 -14.33 3.80 6.52
C TYR A 31 -15.51 2.99 5.96
N SER A 32 -16.48 3.66 5.34
CA SER A 32 -17.64 3.00 4.75
C SER A 32 -17.27 2.14 3.54
N LYS A 33 -18.09 1.11 3.29
CA LYS A 33 -17.96 0.25 2.08
C LYS A 33 -18.07 1.06 0.78
N ILE A 34 -18.79 2.20 0.79
CA ILE A 34 -18.91 3.09 -0.37
C ILE A 34 -17.56 3.76 -0.66
N VAL A 35 -16.90 4.30 0.37
CA VAL A 35 -15.55 4.89 0.25
C VAL A 35 -14.56 3.85 -0.27
N ASP A 36 -14.59 2.62 0.25
CA ASP A 36 -13.73 1.54 -0.25
C ASP A 36 -14.00 1.21 -1.72
N LYS A 37 -15.27 1.20 -2.16
CA LYS A 37 -15.62 1.02 -3.58
C LYS A 37 -15.07 2.15 -4.44
N ILE A 38 -15.13 3.40 -3.98
CA ILE A 38 -14.58 4.56 -4.70
C ILE A 38 -13.06 4.44 -4.83
N ILE A 39 -12.36 4.10 -3.75
CA ILE A 39 -10.91 3.91 -3.75
C ILE A 39 -10.51 2.77 -4.71
N ARG A 40 -11.25 1.66 -4.72
CA ARG A 40 -11.02 0.56 -5.66
C ARG A 40 -11.36 0.92 -7.10
N LEU A 41 -12.41 1.70 -7.33
CA LEU A 41 -12.75 2.24 -8.65
C LEU A 41 -11.63 3.11 -9.19
N TRP A 42 -11.09 4.02 -8.37
CA TRP A 42 -9.95 4.85 -8.70
C TRP A 42 -8.73 4.01 -9.11
N ALA A 43 -8.36 3.03 -8.29
CA ALA A 43 -7.21 2.18 -8.57
C ALA A 43 -7.40 1.35 -9.85
N ARG A 44 -8.58 0.72 -10.03
CA ARG A 44 -8.90 -0.07 -11.24
C ARG A 44 -8.88 0.78 -12.51
N GLY A 45 -9.42 2.01 -12.45
CA GLY A 45 -9.41 2.92 -13.58
C GLY A 45 -7.99 3.28 -14.03
N LEU A 46 -7.10 3.60 -13.08
CA LEU A 46 -5.71 3.92 -13.37
C LEU A 46 -4.93 2.71 -13.92
N LEU A 47 -5.12 1.52 -13.34
CA LEU A 47 -4.53 0.28 -13.84
C LEU A 47 -4.98 -0.02 -15.28
N LYS A 48 -6.28 0.09 -15.55
CA LYS A 48 -6.86 -0.13 -16.88
C LYS A 48 -6.31 0.86 -17.91
N ALA A 49 -6.24 2.15 -17.57
CA ALA A 49 -5.71 3.19 -18.46
C ALA A 49 -4.22 2.96 -18.77
N ALA A 50 -3.45 2.46 -17.82
CA ALA A 50 -2.05 2.09 -18.04
C ALA A 50 -1.89 0.76 -18.80
N GLY A 51 -2.95 -0.04 -18.96
CA GLY A 51 -2.90 -1.37 -19.57
C GLY A 51 -2.26 -2.41 -18.64
N VAL A 52 -2.48 -2.28 -17.33
CA VAL A 52 -1.91 -3.14 -16.30
C VAL A 52 -2.95 -4.12 -15.80
N LYS A 53 -2.61 -5.41 -15.82
CA LYS A 53 -3.38 -6.48 -15.17
C LYS A 53 -2.86 -6.71 -13.76
N VAL A 54 -3.74 -7.08 -12.83
CA VAL A 54 -3.37 -7.53 -11.49
C VAL A 54 -3.84 -8.97 -11.33
N VAL A 55 -2.92 -9.84 -10.96
CA VAL A 55 -3.18 -11.24 -10.64
C VAL A 55 -2.89 -11.43 -9.16
N VAL A 56 -3.85 -12.00 -8.44
CA VAL A 56 -3.79 -12.15 -6.98
C VAL A 56 -3.67 -13.62 -6.63
N HIS A 57 -2.76 -13.94 -5.71
CA HIS A 57 -2.48 -15.29 -5.25
C HIS A 57 -2.54 -15.33 -3.71
N GLY A 58 -3.09 -16.40 -3.16
CA GLY A 58 -3.12 -16.62 -1.71
C GLY A 58 -4.10 -15.72 -0.94
N GLN A 59 -5.09 -15.10 -1.62
CA GLN A 59 -6.07 -14.23 -0.95
C GLN A 59 -6.95 -14.98 0.04
N GLU A 60 -7.11 -16.30 -0.14
CA GLU A 60 -7.83 -17.20 0.77
C GLU A 60 -7.18 -17.32 2.15
N LYS A 61 -5.91 -16.97 2.30
CA LYS A 61 -5.19 -16.93 3.58
C LYS A 61 -5.68 -15.81 4.52
N LEU A 62 -6.42 -14.83 3.97
CA LEU A 62 -6.94 -13.71 4.74
C LEU A 62 -8.22 -14.08 5.50
N ARG A 63 -8.21 -13.86 6.80
CA ARG A 63 -9.45 -13.79 7.59
C ARG A 63 -10.10 -12.43 7.39
N LYS A 64 -11.36 -12.39 6.98
CA LYS A 64 -12.05 -11.15 6.60
C LYS A 64 -12.65 -10.38 7.80
N ASP A 65 -12.61 -10.96 8.96
CA ASP A 65 -13.22 -10.49 10.21
C ASP A 65 -12.23 -9.73 11.11
N GLN A 66 -10.96 -9.63 10.70
CA GLN A 66 -9.95 -8.90 11.47
C GLN A 66 -9.14 -7.93 10.61
N PRO A 67 -8.63 -6.84 11.20
CA PRO A 67 -7.68 -5.96 10.54
C PRO A 67 -6.27 -6.56 10.53
N TYR A 68 -5.47 -6.10 9.56
CA TYR A 68 -4.07 -6.51 9.36
C TYR A 68 -3.15 -5.32 9.18
N ILE A 69 -1.89 -5.52 9.50
CA ILE A 69 -0.81 -4.70 8.98
C ILE A 69 -0.21 -5.44 7.77
N PHE A 70 -0.60 -5.02 6.57
CA PHE A 70 -0.01 -5.53 5.34
C PHE A 70 1.39 -4.95 5.16
N MET A 71 2.39 -5.80 4.97
CA MET A 71 3.77 -5.39 4.71
C MET A 71 4.29 -6.02 3.43
N SER A 72 4.92 -5.23 2.58
CA SER A 72 5.37 -5.69 1.27
C SER A 72 6.65 -5.00 0.81
N ASN A 73 7.35 -5.62 -0.16
CA ASN A 73 8.37 -4.96 -0.97
C ASN A 73 7.76 -3.83 -1.81
N HIS A 74 8.59 -2.88 -2.27
CA HIS A 74 8.13 -1.71 -3.02
C HIS A 74 8.95 -1.48 -4.28
N GLN A 75 8.41 -1.87 -5.44
CA GLN A 75 9.07 -1.80 -6.74
C GLN A 75 8.64 -0.59 -7.56
N GLY A 76 7.35 -0.27 -7.57
CA GLY A 76 6.79 0.76 -8.44
C GLY A 76 5.68 1.59 -7.81
N ALA A 77 5.28 2.66 -8.49
CA ALA A 77 4.12 3.45 -8.06
C ALA A 77 2.81 2.65 -8.15
N PHE A 78 2.78 1.67 -9.03
CA PHE A 78 1.61 0.83 -9.27
C PHE A 78 1.39 -0.24 -8.19
N ASP A 79 2.35 -0.49 -7.28
CA ASP A 79 2.16 -1.38 -6.14
C ASP A 79 1.00 -0.94 -5.24
N ILE A 80 0.85 0.39 -5.04
CA ILE A 80 -0.27 0.94 -4.26
C ILE A 80 -1.60 0.61 -4.91
N LEU A 81 -1.71 0.81 -6.23
CA LEU A 81 -2.94 0.53 -6.97
C LEU A 81 -3.26 -0.97 -6.96
N ALA A 82 -2.23 -1.80 -7.15
CA ALA A 82 -2.37 -3.26 -7.09
C ALA A 82 -2.79 -3.73 -5.69
N GLY A 83 -2.18 -3.18 -4.63
CA GLY A 83 -2.57 -3.46 -3.25
C GLY A 83 -4.02 -3.08 -2.93
N VAL A 84 -4.46 -1.89 -3.39
CA VAL A 84 -5.86 -1.45 -3.24
C VAL A 84 -6.85 -2.42 -3.89
N VAL A 85 -6.49 -2.99 -5.05
CA VAL A 85 -7.35 -3.94 -5.77
C VAL A 85 -7.28 -5.33 -5.16
N ALA A 86 -6.10 -5.76 -4.71
CA ALA A 86 -5.86 -7.10 -4.19
C ALA A 86 -6.38 -7.30 -2.76
N ILE A 87 -6.32 -6.29 -1.91
CA ILE A 87 -6.75 -6.39 -0.50
C ILE A 87 -8.27 -6.25 -0.41
N PRO A 88 -9.01 -7.31 0.00
CA PRO A 88 -10.47 -7.31 -0.03
C PRO A 88 -11.13 -6.59 1.16
N VAL A 89 -10.39 -6.37 2.24
CA VAL A 89 -10.87 -5.70 3.47
C VAL A 89 -10.71 -4.19 3.38
N THR A 90 -11.35 -3.45 4.30
CA THR A 90 -11.15 -2.00 4.44
C THR A 90 -9.71 -1.71 4.81
N MET A 91 -9.01 -0.93 3.97
CA MET A 91 -7.59 -0.67 4.12
C MET A 91 -7.26 0.77 3.79
N ARG A 92 -6.30 1.35 4.53
CA ARG A 92 -5.68 2.63 4.24
C ARG A 92 -4.17 2.44 4.07
N PHE A 93 -3.53 3.31 3.31
CA PHE A 93 -2.09 3.21 3.12
C PHE A 93 -1.36 4.44 3.66
N ILE A 94 -0.12 4.21 4.05
CA ILE A 94 0.78 5.27 4.48
C ILE A 94 1.42 5.87 3.23
N ALA A 95 1.07 7.11 2.93
CA ALA A 95 1.46 7.81 1.71
C ALA A 95 2.49 8.91 1.97
N LYS A 96 3.34 9.17 0.97
CA LYS A 96 4.35 10.24 1.01
C LYS A 96 3.69 11.61 1.22
N LYS A 97 4.17 12.41 2.18
CA LYS A 97 3.59 13.71 2.57
C LYS A 97 3.39 14.68 1.40
N GLU A 98 4.23 14.60 0.37
CA GLU A 98 4.16 15.49 -0.80
C GLU A 98 2.88 15.26 -1.63
N LEU A 99 2.28 14.07 -1.58
CA LEU A 99 0.98 13.81 -2.22
C LEU A 99 -0.14 14.61 -1.55
N PHE A 100 0.00 14.91 -0.27
CA PHE A 100 -0.94 15.74 0.50
C PHE A 100 -0.81 17.25 0.23
N ARG A 101 -0.04 17.65 -0.79
CA ARG A 101 0.04 19.02 -1.31
C ARG A 101 -0.75 19.21 -2.61
N ILE A 102 -1.18 18.12 -3.26
CA ILE A 102 -1.94 18.18 -4.51
C ILE A 102 -3.38 18.58 -4.18
N PRO A 103 -3.87 19.74 -4.67
CA PRO A 103 -5.23 20.20 -4.36
C PRO A 103 -6.29 19.13 -4.67
N ILE A 104 -7.42 19.14 -3.96
CA ILE A 104 -8.52 18.19 -4.07
C ILE A 104 -8.10 16.76 -3.71
N PHE A 105 -7.06 16.20 -4.37
CA PHE A 105 -6.55 14.86 -4.05
C PHE A 105 -6.04 14.78 -2.60
N ALA A 106 -5.32 15.81 -2.14
CA ALA A 106 -4.86 15.89 -0.75
C ALA A 106 -6.03 15.92 0.24
N HIS A 107 -7.08 16.70 -0.08
CA HIS A 107 -8.28 16.77 0.74
C HIS A 107 -8.99 15.41 0.77
N SER A 108 -9.19 14.78 -0.39
CA SER A 108 -9.80 13.44 -0.44
C SER A 108 -9.02 12.40 0.37
N MET A 109 -7.69 12.38 0.23
CA MET A 109 -6.85 11.44 1.01
C MET A 109 -7.02 11.63 2.52
N ARG A 110 -7.04 12.87 3.03
CA ARG A 110 -7.28 13.13 4.45
C ARG A 110 -8.68 12.71 4.87
N THR A 111 -9.69 13.08 4.09
CA THR A 111 -11.09 12.76 4.38
C THR A 111 -11.35 11.27 4.48
N VAL A 112 -10.67 10.45 3.65
CA VAL A 112 -10.83 9.00 3.71
C VAL A 112 -9.83 8.30 4.67
N GLY A 113 -9.02 9.03 5.42
CA GLY A 113 -8.13 8.48 6.44
C GLY A 113 -6.82 7.89 5.90
N MET A 114 -6.32 8.36 4.74
CA MET A 114 -4.94 8.02 4.32
C MET A 114 -3.92 8.75 5.17
N ILE A 115 -2.83 8.09 5.52
CA ILE A 115 -1.88 8.55 6.53
C ILE A 115 -0.65 9.19 5.85
N PRO A 116 -0.37 10.49 6.06
CA PRO A 116 0.82 11.12 5.54
C PRO A 116 2.07 10.66 6.29
N ILE A 117 3.17 10.41 5.59
CA ILE A 117 4.47 10.14 6.22
C ILE A 117 5.57 11.03 5.66
N ASP A 118 6.32 11.67 6.55
CA ASP A 118 7.61 12.28 6.24
C ASP A 118 8.72 11.24 6.41
N ARG A 119 9.24 10.76 5.30
CA ARG A 119 10.28 9.71 5.28
C ARG A 119 11.68 10.24 5.61
N GLY A 120 11.86 11.56 5.59
CA GLY A 120 13.11 12.25 5.90
C GLY A 120 13.24 12.70 7.36
N ASN A 121 12.13 12.70 8.11
CA ASN A 121 12.09 13.15 9.50
C ASN A 121 11.55 12.03 10.41
N SER A 122 12.38 11.51 11.29
CA SER A 122 12.03 10.40 12.19
C SER A 122 10.95 10.77 13.23
N ALA A 123 10.94 12.02 13.71
CA ALA A 123 9.93 12.49 14.66
C ALA A 123 8.55 12.59 14.01
N GLU A 124 8.47 13.14 12.79
CA GLU A 124 7.23 13.21 12.01
C GLU A 124 6.76 11.81 11.58
N ALA A 125 7.69 10.91 11.22
CA ALA A 125 7.36 9.52 10.92
C ALA A 125 6.75 8.79 12.12
N ARG A 126 7.18 9.12 13.35
CA ARG A 126 6.59 8.59 14.58
C ARG A 126 5.13 9.03 14.77
N LYS A 127 4.82 10.32 14.54
CA LYS A 127 3.44 10.82 14.57
C LYS A 127 2.54 10.10 13.56
N SER A 128 3.06 9.86 12.34
CA SER A 128 2.34 9.09 11.32
C SER A 128 2.04 7.66 11.77
N LEU A 129 2.93 7.04 12.53
CA LEU A 129 2.67 5.69 13.10
C LEU A 129 1.64 5.72 14.23
N GLU A 130 1.58 6.79 15.00
CA GLU A 130 0.52 6.99 16.01
C GLU A 130 -0.85 7.18 15.36
N GLU A 131 -0.92 7.89 14.24
CA GLU A 131 -2.14 8.01 13.42
C GLU A 131 -2.54 6.66 12.81
N ALA A 132 -1.57 5.89 12.31
CA ALA A 132 -1.81 4.52 11.84
C ALA A 132 -2.37 3.62 12.95
N ALA A 133 -1.87 3.74 14.18
CA ALA A 133 -2.40 2.98 15.32
C ALA A 133 -3.87 3.29 15.59
N ARG A 134 -4.28 4.56 15.52
CA ARG A 134 -5.69 4.95 15.66
C ARG A 134 -6.55 4.36 14.53
N THR A 135 -6.05 4.34 13.29
CA THR A 135 -6.73 3.74 12.14
C THR A 135 -6.98 2.25 12.38
N LEU A 136 -5.98 1.53 12.89
CA LEU A 136 -6.09 0.11 13.22
C LEU A 136 -7.13 -0.15 14.34
N GLN A 137 -7.21 0.72 15.34
CA GLN A 137 -8.21 0.63 16.42
C GLN A 137 -9.65 0.75 15.92
N ASN A 138 -9.86 1.39 14.77
CA ASN A 138 -11.17 1.45 14.09
C ASN A 138 -11.47 0.21 13.24
N GLY A 139 -10.72 -0.86 13.36
CA GLY A 139 -10.90 -2.08 12.56
C GLY A 139 -10.47 -1.96 11.10
N VAL A 140 -9.65 -0.95 10.77
CA VAL A 140 -9.19 -0.68 9.41
C VAL A 140 -7.75 -1.13 9.25
N SER A 141 -7.48 -1.96 8.25
CA SER A 141 -6.14 -2.45 7.94
C SER A 141 -5.24 -1.34 7.38
N VAL A 142 -3.93 -1.48 7.51
CA VAL A 142 -2.96 -0.53 6.98
C VAL A 142 -1.96 -1.24 6.07
N LEU A 143 -1.69 -0.66 4.88
CA LEU A 143 -0.62 -1.12 3.98
C LEU A 143 0.63 -0.27 4.18
N ILE A 144 1.75 -0.94 4.45
CA ILE A 144 3.05 -0.35 4.69
C ILE A 144 4.09 -0.97 3.75
N PHE A 145 4.95 -0.12 3.19
CA PHE A 145 6.16 -0.55 2.50
C PHE A 145 7.37 -0.26 3.42
N PRO A 146 7.87 -1.25 4.18
CA PRO A 146 8.85 -1.01 5.23
C PRO A 146 10.22 -0.57 4.71
N GLU A 147 10.52 -0.75 3.43
CA GLU A 147 11.70 -0.17 2.78
C GLU A 147 11.70 1.38 2.82
N GLY A 148 10.52 2.00 2.94
CA GLY A 148 10.35 3.46 2.93
C GLY A 148 10.62 4.14 1.60
N THR A 149 10.99 3.42 0.55
CA THR A 149 11.21 3.94 -0.81
C THR A 149 11.13 2.81 -1.83
N ARG A 150 10.80 3.13 -3.08
CA ARG A 150 10.85 2.18 -4.19
C ARG A 150 12.28 1.76 -4.49
N THR A 151 12.45 0.50 -4.90
CA THR A 151 13.71 0.02 -5.46
C THR A 151 14.03 0.69 -6.82
N ARG A 152 15.28 0.57 -7.27
CA ARG A 152 15.71 0.99 -8.61
C ARG A 152 16.12 -0.19 -9.49
N ASP A 153 16.58 -1.24 -8.85
CA ASP A 153 17.23 -2.42 -9.42
C ASP A 153 16.45 -3.72 -9.22
N GLY A 154 15.31 -3.65 -8.52
CA GLY A 154 14.49 -4.81 -8.18
C GLY A 154 14.87 -5.45 -6.83
N ASN A 155 16.01 -5.11 -6.25
CA ASN A 155 16.41 -5.69 -4.97
C ASN A 155 15.62 -5.11 -3.80
N ILE A 156 15.23 -5.96 -2.86
CA ILE A 156 14.51 -5.56 -1.65
C ILE A 156 15.49 -4.93 -0.66
N LYS A 157 15.24 -3.68 -0.30
CA LYS A 157 16.07 -2.92 0.62
C LYS A 157 15.87 -3.33 2.08
N PRO A 158 16.78 -2.92 2.98
CA PRO A 158 16.57 -3.09 4.41
C PRO A 158 15.26 -2.47 4.88
N PHE A 159 14.58 -3.16 5.79
CA PHE A 159 13.31 -2.71 6.35
C PHE A 159 13.53 -1.75 7.52
N LYS A 160 12.70 -0.71 7.60
CA LYS A 160 12.67 0.24 8.71
C LYS A 160 11.82 -0.32 9.85
N LYS A 161 12.23 -0.05 11.09
CA LYS A 161 11.61 -0.62 12.32
C LYS A 161 10.19 -0.12 12.60
N GLY A 162 9.80 1.05 12.06
CA GLY A 162 8.56 1.74 12.45
C GLY A 162 7.29 0.90 12.29
N GLY A 163 7.14 0.21 11.17
CA GLY A 163 5.99 -0.67 10.93
C GLY A 163 5.88 -1.82 11.93
N PHE A 164 7.02 -2.36 12.36
CA PHE A 164 7.09 -3.45 13.35
C PHE A 164 6.77 -2.97 14.77
N VAL A 165 7.20 -1.76 15.11
CA VAL A 165 6.79 -1.09 16.36
C VAL A 165 5.27 -0.88 16.38
N LEU A 166 4.68 -0.46 15.25
CA LEU A 166 3.24 -0.32 15.12
C LEU A 166 2.54 -1.67 15.32
N ALA A 167 3.03 -2.74 14.70
CA ALA A 167 2.46 -4.08 14.79
C ALA A 167 2.45 -4.59 16.24
N LEU A 168 3.58 -4.53 16.92
CA LEU A 168 3.68 -4.94 18.33
C LEU A 168 2.80 -4.11 19.26
N LYS A 169 2.68 -2.80 19.03
CA LYS A 169 1.81 -1.92 19.85
C LYS A 169 0.33 -2.14 19.60
N SER A 170 -0.06 -2.51 18.38
CA SER A 170 -1.46 -2.77 18.05
C SER A 170 -1.90 -4.19 18.37
N GLY A 171 -0.98 -5.13 18.55
CA GLY A 171 -1.26 -6.55 18.71
C GLY A 171 -1.86 -7.23 17.48
N LEU A 172 -1.87 -6.53 16.33
CA LEU A 172 -2.47 -7.04 15.10
C LEU A 172 -1.46 -7.86 14.29
N PRO A 173 -1.91 -8.94 13.64
CA PRO A 173 -1.04 -9.76 12.82
C PRO A 173 -0.49 -8.98 11.63
N ILE A 174 0.73 -9.30 11.25
CA ILE A 174 1.30 -8.85 9.99
C ILE A 174 0.93 -9.85 8.91
N MET A 175 0.39 -9.34 7.79
CA MET A 175 0.20 -10.09 6.55
C MET A 175 1.32 -9.73 5.58
N PRO A 176 2.38 -10.56 5.45
CA PRO A 176 3.42 -10.31 4.47
C PRO A 176 2.87 -10.51 3.06
N MET A 177 3.25 -9.61 2.16
CA MET A 177 2.85 -9.66 0.74
C MET A 177 4.08 -9.49 -0.14
N VAL A 178 3.99 -10.01 -1.36
CA VAL A 178 5.02 -9.80 -2.38
C VAL A 178 4.39 -9.24 -3.65
N PHE A 179 5.00 -8.17 -4.19
CA PHE A 179 4.67 -7.62 -5.50
C PHE A 179 5.78 -7.95 -6.49
N THR A 180 5.40 -8.42 -7.69
CA THR A 180 6.30 -8.56 -8.84
C THR A 180 5.73 -7.88 -10.08
N GLY A 181 6.59 -7.55 -11.05
CA GLY A 181 6.19 -6.97 -12.34
C GLY A 181 6.02 -5.45 -12.36
N SER A 182 5.78 -4.77 -11.24
CA SER A 182 5.50 -3.32 -11.21
C SER A 182 6.72 -2.46 -11.55
N LEU A 183 7.94 -2.96 -11.35
CA LEU A 183 9.19 -2.28 -11.74
C LEU A 183 9.22 -1.96 -13.24
N ASN A 184 8.68 -2.85 -14.05
CA ASN A 184 8.65 -2.73 -15.50
C ASN A 184 7.51 -1.86 -16.03
N ILE A 185 6.49 -1.59 -15.23
CA ILE A 185 5.34 -0.74 -15.61
C ILE A 185 5.74 0.73 -15.66
N MET A 186 6.36 1.22 -14.59
CA MET A 186 6.83 2.59 -14.48
C MET A 186 8.03 2.66 -13.54
N ARG A 187 9.22 2.79 -14.11
CA ARG A 187 10.46 2.92 -13.34
C ARG A 187 10.47 4.21 -12.52
N LYS A 188 11.17 4.20 -11.41
CA LYS A 188 11.38 5.40 -10.58
C LYS A 188 12.01 6.51 -11.42
N ASN A 189 11.43 7.72 -11.35
CA ASN A 189 11.81 8.91 -12.11
C ASN A 189 11.58 8.81 -13.64
N SER A 190 10.74 7.89 -14.09
CA SER A 190 10.29 7.81 -15.49
C SER A 190 8.81 8.14 -15.59
N LEU A 191 8.43 8.83 -16.68
CA LEU A 191 7.03 9.06 -17.03
C LEU A 191 6.53 8.09 -18.12
N LYS A 192 7.40 7.18 -18.59
CA LYS A 192 6.98 6.17 -19.58
C LYS A 192 6.16 5.08 -18.90
N LEU A 193 4.97 4.81 -19.47
CA LEU A 193 4.09 3.74 -19.03
C LEU A 193 4.21 2.54 -19.98
N HIS A 194 4.47 1.38 -19.41
CA HIS A 194 4.47 0.11 -20.12
C HIS A 194 3.25 -0.71 -19.69
N LYS A 195 2.67 -1.49 -20.61
CA LYS A 195 1.69 -2.51 -20.28
C LYS A 195 2.39 -3.65 -19.54
N GLY A 196 1.66 -4.37 -18.70
CA GLY A 196 2.20 -5.55 -18.05
C GLY A 196 1.26 -6.14 -17.03
N THR A 197 1.77 -7.12 -16.31
CA THR A 197 1.04 -7.78 -15.22
C THR A 197 1.78 -7.51 -13.92
N ILE A 198 1.02 -7.22 -12.87
CA ILE A 198 1.51 -7.19 -11.50
C ILE A 198 0.93 -8.40 -10.80
N HIS A 199 1.78 -9.26 -10.26
CA HIS A 199 1.38 -10.33 -9.38
C HIS A 199 1.46 -9.88 -7.94
N VAL A 200 0.42 -10.19 -7.17
CA VAL A 200 0.31 -9.87 -5.74
C VAL A 200 0.11 -11.17 -5.00
N TYR A 201 1.06 -11.52 -4.15
CA TYR A 201 1.04 -12.75 -3.37
C TYR A 201 0.81 -12.42 -1.90
N PHE A 202 -0.15 -13.09 -1.28
CA PHE A 202 -0.35 -13.10 0.16
C PHE A 202 0.39 -14.30 0.73
N LEU A 203 1.28 -14.05 1.69
CA LEU A 203 2.01 -15.12 2.39
C LEU A 203 1.26 -15.52 3.66
N ASP A 204 1.84 -16.41 4.46
CA ASP A 204 1.25 -16.79 5.73
C ASP A 204 1.42 -15.64 6.74
N GLU A 205 0.36 -15.37 7.50
CA GLU A 205 0.37 -14.30 8.51
C GLU A 205 1.44 -14.56 9.58
N VAL A 206 1.94 -13.49 10.16
CA VAL A 206 2.83 -13.52 11.31
C VAL A 206 2.08 -12.98 12.51
N ASP A 207 1.87 -13.85 13.49
CA ASP A 207 1.24 -13.50 14.76
C ASP A 207 2.20 -12.68 15.61
N THR A 208 1.88 -11.42 15.84
CA THR A 208 2.72 -10.49 16.61
C THR A 208 2.67 -10.76 18.11
N SER A 209 1.68 -11.49 18.61
CA SER A 209 1.56 -11.85 20.03
C SER A 209 2.69 -12.76 20.52
N GLN A 210 3.36 -13.43 19.59
CA GLN A 210 4.50 -14.31 19.90
C GLN A 210 5.81 -13.53 20.13
N TYR A 211 5.82 -12.20 20.01
CA TYR A 211 7.00 -11.35 20.13
C TYR A 211 6.81 -10.29 21.21
N SER A 212 7.81 -10.14 22.06
CA SER A 212 7.88 -9.00 22.97
C SER A 212 8.32 -7.73 22.22
N PHE A 213 8.17 -6.57 22.84
CA PHE A 213 8.60 -5.30 22.23
C PHE A 213 10.13 -5.23 22.00
N GLU A 214 10.92 -5.92 22.85
CA GLU A 214 12.38 -6.07 22.71
C GLU A 214 12.75 -6.90 21.48
N GLN A 215 11.93 -7.89 21.14
CA GLN A 215 12.08 -8.77 19.99
C GLN A 215 11.63 -8.17 18.65
N ARG A 216 11.37 -6.86 18.60
CA ARG A 216 10.98 -6.15 17.35
C ARG A 216 11.97 -6.34 16.19
N ASN A 217 13.25 -6.56 16.49
CA ASN A 217 14.27 -6.83 15.46
C ASN A 217 14.16 -8.27 14.92
N GLU A 218 13.76 -9.21 15.75
CA GLU A 218 13.53 -10.61 15.36
C GLU A 218 12.30 -10.70 14.47
N LEU A 219 11.20 -10.05 14.87
CA LEU A 219 9.98 -9.93 14.05
C LEU A 219 10.29 -9.29 12.68
N LEU A 220 11.10 -8.22 12.65
CA LEU A 220 11.52 -7.57 11.40
C LEU A 220 12.31 -8.56 10.51
N LYS A 221 13.27 -9.29 11.08
CA LYS A 221 14.08 -10.26 10.34
C LYS A 221 13.21 -11.38 9.78
N GLU A 222 12.27 -11.90 10.57
CA GLU A 222 11.34 -12.95 10.16
C GLU A 222 10.46 -12.53 8.99
N VAL A 223 9.75 -11.41 9.13
CA VAL A 223 8.87 -10.89 8.06
C VAL A 223 9.69 -10.57 6.80
N ARG A 224 10.86 -9.93 6.95
CA ARG A 224 11.73 -9.63 5.81
C ARG A 224 12.22 -10.90 5.13
N LYS A 225 12.61 -11.90 5.89
CA LYS A 225 13.06 -13.20 5.36
C LYS A 225 11.97 -13.85 4.52
N ARG A 226 10.73 -13.95 5.04
CA ARG A 226 9.60 -14.52 4.28
C ARG A 226 9.36 -13.78 2.96
N ILE A 227 9.37 -12.44 2.99
CA ILE A 227 9.15 -11.64 1.78
C ILE A 227 10.31 -11.83 0.78
N VAL A 228 11.56 -11.81 1.25
CA VAL A 228 12.74 -11.95 0.37
C VAL A 228 12.82 -13.35 -0.22
N ASP A 229 12.72 -14.37 0.61
CA ASP A 229 12.83 -15.76 0.15
C ASP A 229 11.77 -16.07 -0.90
N PHE A 230 10.52 -15.68 -0.64
CA PHE A 230 9.44 -15.87 -1.61
C PHE A 230 9.63 -15.01 -2.87
N TYR A 231 10.05 -13.74 -2.72
CA TYR A 231 10.32 -12.88 -3.87
C TYR A 231 11.38 -13.47 -4.79
N GLU A 232 12.46 -14.05 -4.24
CA GLU A 232 13.51 -14.69 -5.04
C GLU A 232 12.99 -15.89 -5.84
N THR A 233 11.95 -16.59 -5.39
CA THR A 233 11.36 -17.70 -6.15
C THR A 233 10.50 -17.24 -7.33
N VAL A 234 9.84 -16.05 -7.22
CA VAL A 234 8.84 -15.61 -8.21
C VAL A 234 9.26 -14.43 -9.07
N ARG A 235 10.43 -13.84 -8.83
CA ARG A 235 10.85 -12.62 -9.55
C ARG A 235 11.28 -12.86 -11.01
N LEU A 236 11.58 -14.10 -11.36
CA LEU A 236 12.05 -14.50 -12.69
C LEU A 236 10.92 -15.04 -13.57
N GLU A 237 9.72 -15.25 -13.01
CA GLU A 237 8.50 -15.59 -13.74
C GLU A 237 7.89 -14.32 -14.36
#